data_503bda51b6e6988c317aed695b17c2e1
#
_entry.id   503bda51b6e6988c317aed695b17c2e1
#
_cell.length_a   1.000
_cell.length_b   1.000
_cell.length_c   1.000
_cell.angle_alpha   90.00
_cell.angle_beta   90.00
_cell.angle_gamma   90.00
#
_symmetry.space_group_name_H-M   'P 1'
#
loop_
_entity.id
_entity.type
_entity.pdbx_description
1 polymer ?
#
loop_
_entity_poly.entity_id
_entity_poly.type
_entity_poly.pdbx_seq_one_letter_code
_entity_poly.pdbx_strand_id
1 'polypeptide(L)'
;MGRADTAVREAGDRVRSAFSTIGLPWPRQRLTLSLSPADIPKTGAHFDLSIALAILSAQGHIPELSSRQHPIAVLGEVGLDGSILPVHGVLPMAAAAYDAGIRTLIVPTANRAEASLVEGLQILDAADLATLVGALRGDLPRDVLVPSSSLDNKPLEALEVPQDKDFADIRGQRSAVEAVLVAAAGGHHMLMLGPPGAGKSMIAQRLPTILPRLSYAHALEVTAVHSLKGCLDAEHPLITVPPFEAPHAGITGPALLGGGSGYASPGAVSLAHRGVLFLDECTEIPASILDMLRAPLQDGEVRISRSKGTVTYPSRCQLILAGNSCPCGAPAPQECHCSSATRARYRARLSGPLLDRVDLRIRVEAVGLAALTETQGITSAYLREKVIDARQRAYNRWGGEYTNSDVSEAVLNEHRLSAGTLKPVHAQLRSGMMSARGLSRTIRVAWTLADLADKSIPTSDDIASALKLRRPIDDL
;
A
#
# COMPACT_ATOMS: atom_id res chain seq x y z
N MET A 1 -8.70 -11.75 -33.90
CA MET A 1 -9.54 -10.53 -33.86
C MET A 1 -9.74 -10.16 -32.42
N GLY A 2 -9.94 -8.89 -32.09
CA GLY A 2 -10.00 -8.35 -30.73
C GLY A 2 -9.20 -7.06 -30.67
N ARG A 3 -9.37 -6.27 -29.58
CA ARG A 3 -8.61 -5.00 -29.40
C ARG A 3 -7.21 -5.29 -28.82
N ALA A 4 -6.28 -5.70 -29.70
CA ALA A 4 -4.88 -5.89 -29.34
C ALA A 4 -4.14 -4.54 -29.38
N ASP A 5 -3.30 -4.26 -28.36
CA ASP A 5 -2.35 -3.14 -28.43
C ASP A 5 -1.11 -3.50 -29.28
N THR A 6 -0.11 -2.62 -29.30
CA THR A 6 1.13 -2.84 -30.04
C THR A 6 1.88 -4.07 -29.54
N ALA A 7 2.01 -4.23 -28.21
CA ALA A 7 2.73 -5.34 -27.61
C ALA A 7 2.12 -6.71 -27.98
N VAL A 8 0.79 -6.80 -27.94
CA VAL A 8 0.08 -8.04 -28.36
C VAL A 8 0.16 -8.27 -29.89
N ARG A 9 0.28 -7.22 -30.70
CA ARG A 9 0.51 -7.39 -32.16
C ARG A 9 1.91 -7.91 -32.46
N GLU A 10 2.90 -7.44 -31.72
CA GLU A 10 4.29 -7.89 -31.82
C GLU A 10 4.53 -9.29 -31.24
N ALA A 11 3.61 -9.79 -30.42
CA ALA A 11 3.66 -11.15 -29.87
C ALA A 11 3.84 -12.22 -30.95
N GLY A 12 3.20 -12.04 -32.14
CA GLY A 12 3.36 -12.95 -33.26
C GLY A 12 4.80 -13.05 -33.76
N ASP A 13 5.53 -11.92 -33.79
CA ASP A 13 6.92 -11.87 -34.24
C ASP A 13 7.86 -12.46 -33.18
N ARG A 14 7.62 -12.17 -31.89
CA ARG A 14 8.40 -12.77 -30.78
C ARG A 14 8.20 -14.30 -30.75
N VAL A 15 6.98 -14.79 -30.78
CA VAL A 15 6.67 -16.23 -30.77
C VAL A 15 7.27 -16.91 -32.00
N ARG A 16 7.20 -16.29 -33.18
CA ARG A 16 7.79 -16.83 -34.41
C ARG A 16 9.29 -16.96 -34.29
N SER A 17 9.97 -15.96 -33.78
CA SER A 17 11.42 -16.00 -33.54
C SER A 17 11.78 -17.11 -32.55
N ALA A 18 11.06 -17.20 -31.43
CA ALA A 18 11.27 -18.27 -30.45
C ALA A 18 11.09 -19.66 -31.05
N PHE A 19 10.05 -19.88 -31.84
CA PHE A 19 9.83 -21.17 -32.53
C PHE A 19 11.00 -21.52 -33.44
N SER A 20 11.51 -20.55 -34.23
CA SER A 20 12.67 -20.75 -35.07
C SER A 20 13.92 -21.15 -34.29
N THR A 21 14.15 -20.51 -33.16
CA THR A 21 15.32 -20.75 -32.30
C THR A 21 15.31 -22.12 -31.65
N ILE A 22 14.14 -22.60 -31.21
CA ILE A 22 14.00 -23.92 -30.56
C ILE A 22 13.62 -25.04 -31.53
N GLY A 23 13.66 -24.77 -32.85
CA GLY A 23 13.40 -25.76 -33.89
C GLY A 23 11.96 -26.20 -34.05
N LEU A 24 11.02 -25.43 -33.60
CA LEU A 24 9.59 -25.67 -33.79
C LEU A 24 9.09 -25.05 -35.11
N PRO A 25 8.26 -25.76 -35.89
CA PRO A 25 7.77 -25.26 -37.17
C PRO A 25 6.78 -24.14 -36.99
N TRP A 26 6.93 -23.05 -37.74
CA TRP A 26 5.88 -22.04 -37.87
C TRP A 26 4.81 -22.51 -38.87
N PRO A 27 3.51 -22.28 -38.58
CA PRO A 27 2.41 -22.67 -39.50
C PRO A 27 2.60 -22.08 -40.89
N ARG A 28 2.49 -22.90 -41.93
CA ARG A 28 2.52 -22.43 -43.33
C ARG A 28 1.23 -21.77 -43.80
N GLN A 29 0.14 -22.01 -43.07
CA GLN A 29 -1.17 -21.43 -43.34
C GLN A 29 -1.36 -20.09 -42.63
N ARG A 30 -2.33 -19.32 -43.12
CA ARG A 30 -2.69 -18.04 -42.47
C ARG A 30 -3.29 -18.30 -41.09
N LEU A 31 -2.69 -17.74 -40.07
CA LEU A 31 -3.18 -17.78 -38.69
C LEU A 31 -4.17 -16.66 -38.41
N THR A 32 -5.23 -17.01 -37.71
CA THR A 32 -6.17 -16.05 -37.15
C THR A 32 -6.27 -16.29 -35.64
N LEU A 33 -5.79 -15.31 -34.83
CA LEU A 33 -5.92 -15.35 -33.39
C LEU A 33 -7.18 -14.57 -32.97
N SER A 34 -8.03 -15.21 -32.19
CA SER A 34 -9.22 -14.58 -31.61
C SER A 34 -8.97 -14.30 -30.13
N LEU A 35 -8.99 -13.01 -29.77
CA LEU A 35 -8.81 -12.56 -28.37
C LEU A 35 -10.17 -12.13 -27.82
N SER A 36 -10.78 -12.98 -27.02
CA SER A 36 -12.10 -12.75 -26.41
C SER A 36 -11.94 -12.21 -24.98
N PRO A 37 -12.91 -11.41 -24.47
CA PRO A 37 -13.97 -10.70 -25.20
C PRO A 37 -13.41 -9.56 -26.06
N ALA A 38 -14.06 -9.25 -27.21
CA ALA A 38 -13.50 -8.31 -28.20
C ALA A 38 -13.56 -6.83 -27.77
N ASP A 39 -14.44 -6.50 -26.85
CA ASP A 39 -14.65 -5.15 -26.30
C ASP A 39 -13.58 -4.73 -25.30
N ILE A 40 -12.94 -5.70 -24.62
CA ILE A 40 -11.88 -5.44 -23.64
C ILE A 40 -10.53 -5.34 -24.35
N PRO A 41 -9.80 -4.21 -24.24
CA PRO A 41 -8.45 -4.09 -24.77
C PRO A 41 -7.48 -5.07 -24.11
N LYS A 42 -6.68 -5.79 -24.90
CA LYS A 42 -5.58 -6.65 -24.42
C LYS A 42 -4.30 -5.86 -24.53
N THR A 43 -3.58 -5.75 -23.42
CA THR A 43 -2.37 -4.93 -23.31
C THR A 43 -1.25 -5.72 -22.67
N GLY A 44 -0.02 -5.51 -23.13
CA GLY A 44 1.17 -6.13 -22.55
C GLY A 44 1.53 -7.48 -23.15
N ALA A 45 2.72 -7.97 -22.79
CA ALA A 45 3.32 -9.17 -23.35
C ALA A 45 2.93 -10.48 -22.61
N HIS A 46 2.16 -10.39 -21.54
CA HIS A 46 1.78 -11.56 -20.72
C HIS A 46 0.90 -12.59 -21.46
N PHE A 47 0.42 -12.27 -22.66
CA PHE A 47 -0.31 -13.20 -23.55
C PHE A 47 0.58 -14.03 -24.46
N ASP A 48 1.87 -13.71 -24.58
CA ASP A 48 2.77 -14.32 -25.56
C ASP A 48 2.82 -15.85 -25.41
N LEU A 49 2.99 -16.32 -24.17
CA LEU A 49 3.04 -17.75 -23.87
C LEU A 49 1.70 -18.42 -24.19
N SER A 50 0.59 -17.80 -23.90
CA SER A 50 -0.75 -18.29 -24.24
C SER A 50 -0.91 -18.42 -25.77
N ILE A 51 -0.44 -17.43 -26.52
CA ILE A 51 -0.48 -17.43 -27.99
C ILE A 51 0.41 -18.54 -28.54
N ALA A 52 1.63 -18.72 -28.01
CA ALA A 52 2.55 -19.77 -28.41
C ALA A 52 1.94 -21.17 -28.21
N LEU A 53 1.40 -21.44 -27.03
CA LEU A 53 0.79 -22.72 -26.72
C LEU A 53 -0.50 -22.99 -27.54
N ALA A 54 -1.29 -21.95 -27.79
CA ALA A 54 -2.49 -22.07 -28.65
C ALA A 54 -2.12 -22.44 -30.11
N ILE A 55 -1.04 -21.87 -30.65
CA ILE A 55 -0.54 -22.20 -31.98
C ILE A 55 -0.03 -23.65 -32.02
N LEU A 56 0.74 -24.08 -31.02
CA LEU A 56 1.29 -25.44 -30.95
C LEU A 56 0.18 -26.49 -30.77
N SER A 57 -0.84 -26.20 -29.97
CA SER A 57 -1.99 -27.06 -29.80
C SER A 57 -2.81 -27.20 -31.09
N ALA A 58 -3.04 -26.07 -31.78
CA ALA A 58 -3.76 -26.10 -33.08
C ALA A 58 -3.04 -26.86 -34.19
N GLN A 59 -1.70 -26.96 -34.09
CA GLN A 59 -0.86 -27.78 -35.01
C GLN A 59 -0.73 -29.24 -34.57
N GLY A 60 -1.28 -29.63 -33.42
CA GLY A 60 -1.11 -30.96 -32.85
C GLY A 60 0.26 -31.26 -32.32
N HIS A 61 1.12 -30.23 -32.10
CA HIS A 61 2.45 -30.37 -31.51
C HIS A 61 2.40 -30.60 -30.00
N ILE A 62 1.36 -30.16 -29.32
CA ILE A 62 1.06 -30.46 -27.92
C ILE A 62 -0.40 -30.87 -27.80
N PRO A 63 -0.81 -31.61 -26.74
CA PRO A 63 -2.20 -31.94 -26.50
C PRO A 63 -3.06 -30.68 -26.34
N GLU A 64 -4.37 -30.80 -26.48
CA GLU A 64 -5.31 -29.76 -26.12
C GLU A 64 -5.22 -29.51 -24.62
N LEU A 65 -4.74 -28.31 -24.24
CA LEU A 65 -4.41 -27.95 -22.85
C LEU A 65 -5.63 -27.58 -22.02
N SER A 66 -6.68 -27.10 -22.68
CA SER A 66 -7.84 -26.54 -21.99
C SER A 66 -9.13 -27.10 -22.57
N SER A 67 -9.93 -27.70 -21.72
CA SER A 67 -11.29 -28.10 -22.05
C SER A 67 -12.29 -27.26 -21.24
N ARG A 68 -13.60 -27.33 -21.61
CA ARG A 68 -14.64 -26.69 -20.80
C ARG A 68 -14.73 -27.21 -19.37
N GLN A 69 -14.28 -28.45 -19.13
CA GLN A 69 -14.32 -29.10 -17.82
C GLN A 69 -13.05 -28.81 -16.99
N HIS A 70 -11.90 -28.60 -17.66
CA HIS A 70 -10.60 -28.37 -17.03
C HIS A 70 -9.89 -27.20 -17.71
N PRO A 71 -10.33 -25.97 -17.49
CA PRO A 71 -9.68 -24.79 -18.05
C PRO A 71 -8.31 -24.58 -17.40
N ILE A 72 -7.32 -24.22 -18.22
CA ILE A 72 -5.95 -23.87 -17.77
C ILE A 72 -5.71 -22.41 -18.11
N ALA A 73 -5.19 -21.63 -17.15
CA ALA A 73 -4.68 -20.29 -17.39
C ALA A 73 -3.18 -20.34 -17.71
N VAL A 74 -2.73 -19.43 -18.56
CA VAL A 74 -1.34 -19.32 -18.97
C VAL A 74 -0.93 -17.87 -19.02
N LEU A 75 0.18 -17.54 -18.34
CA LEU A 75 0.76 -16.20 -18.29
C LEU A 75 2.24 -16.29 -18.60
N GLY A 76 2.78 -15.33 -19.34
CA GLY A 76 4.23 -15.25 -19.59
C GLY A 76 4.52 -14.46 -20.87
N GLU A 77 5.64 -13.77 -20.88
CA GLU A 77 6.24 -13.18 -22.06
C GLU A 77 7.22 -14.18 -22.69
N VAL A 78 7.32 -14.20 -24.00
CA VAL A 78 8.26 -15.11 -24.72
C VAL A 78 9.40 -14.30 -25.28
N GLY A 79 10.62 -14.62 -24.85
CA GLY A 79 11.86 -14.08 -25.39
C GLY A 79 12.15 -14.63 -26.80
N LEU A 80 12.93 -13.89 -27.59
CA LEU A 80 13.31 -14.25 -28.96
C LEU A 80 14.13 -15.57 -29.03
N ASP A 81 14.78 -15.89 -27.92
CA ASP A 81 15.58 -17.10 -27.72
C ASP A 81 14.76 -18.30 -27.21
N GLY A 82 13.48 -18.13 -27.00
CA GLY A 82 12.59 -19.14 -26.43
C GLY A 82 12.53 -19.17 -24.91
N SER A 83 13.21 -18.25 -24.21
CA SER A 83 13.07 -18.07 -22.77
C SER A 83 11.64 -17.62 -22.41
N ILE A 84 11.15 -17.99 -21.22
CA ILE A 84 9.89 -17.52 -20.68
C ILE A 84 10.19 -16.45 -19.64
N LEU A 85 9.86 -15.20 -19.96
CA LEU A 85 10.21 -14.03 -19.18
C LEU A 85 9.10 -13.69 -18.16
N PRO A 86 9.49 -13.14 -16.99
CA PRO A 86 8.53 -12.75 -15.95
C PRO A 86 7.60 -11.64 -16.41
N VAL A 87 6.40 -11.64 -15.82
CA VAL A 87 5.38 -10.62 -16.07
C VAL A 87 4.88 -10.01 -14.76
N HIS A 88 4.36 -8.79 -14.82
CA HIS A 88 3.84 -8.10 -13.65
C HIS A 88 2.35 -8.42 -13.44
N GLY A 89 1.90 -8.37 -12.16
CA GLY A 89 0.50 -8.55 -11.82
C GLY A 89 0.05 -10.01 -11.80
N VAL A 90 0.93 -10.95 -11.57
CA VAL A 90 0.60 -12.39 -11.57
C VAL A 90 -0.33 -12.72 -10.41
N LEU A 91 -0.11 -12.20 -9.21
CA LEU A 91 -0.97 -12.49 -8.06
C LEU A 91 -2.44 -12.11 -8.30
N PRO A 92 -2.80 -10.88 -8.71
CA PRO A 92 -4.20 -10.55 -9.00
C PRO A 92 -4.77 -11.35 -10.19
N MET A 93 -3.94 -11.69 -11.19
CA MET A 93 -4.38 -12.55 -12.31
C MET A 93 -4.63 -14.00 -11.87
N ALA A 94 -3.77 -14.54 -10.99
CA ALA A 94 -3.93 -15.87 -10.41
C ALA A 94 -5.19 -15.95 -9.53
N ALA A 95 -5.43 -14.93 -8.70
CA ALA A 95 -6.63 -14.84 -7.88
C ALA A 95 -7.91 -14.80 -8.78
N ALA A 96 -7.91 -13.96 -9.81
CA ALA A 96 -9.02 -13.87 -10.76
C ALA A 96 -9.25 -15.20 -11.51
N ALA A 97 -8.19 -15.92 -11.88
CA ALA A 97 -8.29 -17.23 -12.49
C ALA A 97 -8.94 -18.25 -11.53
N TYR A 98 -8.53 -18.26 -10.27
CA TYR A 98 -9.11 -19.11 -9.23
C TYR A 98 -10.60 -18.84 -9.02
N ASP A 99 -10.98 -17.56 -8.92
CA ASP A 99 -12.38 -17.13 -8.78
C ASP A 99 -13.23 -17.51 -9.99
N ALA A 100 -12.63 -17.53 -11.19
CA ALA A 100 -13.27 -17.99 -12.42
C ALA A 100 -13.39 -19.53 -12.52
N GLY A 101 -12.98 -20.28 -11.49
CA GLY A 101 -13.04 -21.74 -11.45
C GLY A 101 -11.85 -22.46 -12.09
N ILE A 102 -10.83 -21.74 -12.53
CA ILE A 102 -9.57 -22.33 -13.03
C ILE A 102 -8.77 -22.88 -11.84
N ARG A 103 -8.18 -24.06 -12.03
CA ARG A 103 -7.41 -24.73 -10.97
C ARG A 103 -5.96 -25.01 -11.35
N THR A 104 -5.57 -24.73 -12.58
CA THR A 104 -4.20 -24.88 -13.06
C THR A 104 -3.74 -23.62 -13.76
N LEU A 105 -2.58 -23.11 -13.38
CA LEU A 105 -1.97 -21.92 -13.95
C LEU A 105 -0.51 -22.22 -14.36
N ILE A 106 -0.17 -21.90 -15.60
CA ILE A 106 1.20 -21.96 -16.12
C ILE A 106 1.80 -20.55 -16.06
N VAL A 107 2.97 -20.41 -15.44
CA VAL A 107 3.68 -19.13 -15.25
C VAL A 107 5.18 -19.27 -15.55
N PRO A 108 5.89 -18.17 -15.78
CA PRO A 108 7.34 -18.16 -15.76
C PRO A 108 7.88 -18.61 -14.40
N THR A 109 9.01 -19.31 -14.37
CA THR A 109 9.64 -19.77 -13.11
C THR A 109 9.85 -18.64 -12.11
N ALA A 110 10.24 -17.45 -12.58
CA ALA A 110 10.41 -16.27 -11.72
C ALA A 110 9.11 -15.77 -11.04
N ASN A 111 7.94 -16.06 -11.59
CA ASN A 111 6.64 -15.66 -11.01
C ASN A 111 6.01 -16.77 -10.15
N ARG A 112 6.65 -17.91 -10.04
CA ARG A 112 6.09 -19.06 -9.35
C ARG A 112 5.76 -18.79 -7.90
N ALA A 113 6.72 -18.24 -7.13
CA ALA A 113 6.52 -17.95 -5.71
C ALA A 113 5.33 -17.01 -5.50
N GLU A 114 5.19 -15.99 -6.35
CA GLU A 114 4.06 -15.06 -6.35
C GLU A 114 2.73 -15.78 -6.66
N ALA A 115 2.68 -16.58 -7.72
CA ALA A 115 1.47 -17.31 -8.09
C ALA A 115 1.03 -18.33 -7.03
N SER A 116 1.98 -18.93 -6.33
CA SER A 116 1.74 -19.92 -5.25
C SER A 116 1.11 -19.32 -3.99
N LEU A 117 1.02 -17.99 -3.86
CA LEU A 117 0.28 -17.34 -2.78
C LEU A 117 -1.24 -17.54 -2.89
N VAL A 118 -1.76 -17.96 -4.05
CA VAL A 118 -3.18 -18.29 -4.22
C VAL A 118 -3.41 -19.77 -3.88
N GLU A 119 -3.92 -20.02 -2.70
CA GLU A 119 -4.22 -21.37 -2.23
C GLU A 119 -5.24 -22.10 -3.13
N GLY A 120 -5.03 -23.40 -3.36
CA GLY A 120 -5.90 -24.23 -4.17
C GLY A 120 -5.70 -24.10 -5.69
N LEU A 121 -4.70 -23.34 -6.14
CA LEU A 121 -4.28 -23.23 -7.52
C LEU A 121 -3.03 -24.10 -7.76
N GLN A 122 -3.08 -25.04 -8.70
CA GLN A 122 -1.92 -25.79 -9.12
C GLN A 122 -1.05 -24.93 -10.02
N ILE A 123 0.15 -24.65 -9.60
CA ILE A 123 1.12 -23.85 -10.37
C ILE A 123 2.07 -24.79 -11.11
N LEU A 124 2.13 -24.63 -12.42
CA LEU A 124 3.14 -25.22 -13.29
C LEU A 124 4.04 -24.10 -13.79
N ASP A 125 5.35 -24.28 -13.74
CA ASP A 125 6.28 -23.25 -14.18
C ASP A 125 7.35 -23.79 -15.13
N ALA A 126 7.83 -22.93 -15.99
CA ALA A 126 8.94 -23.24 -16.89
C ALA A 126 9.81 -22.00 -17.14
N ALA A 127 11.11 -22.22 -17.28
CA ALA A 127 12.06 -21.17 -17.62
C ALA A 127 12.14 -20.91 -19.13
N ASP A 128 11.81 -21.92 -19.95
CA ASP A 128 11.89 -21.85 -21.40
C ASP A 128 10.78 -22.66 -22.08
N LEU A 129 10.47 -22.28 -23.32
CA LEU A 129 9.41 -22.86 -24.11
C LEU A 129 9.72 -24.32 -24.55
N ALA A 130 11.00 -24.68 -24.74
CA ALA A 130 11.37 -26.02 -25.16
C ALA A 130 11.08 -27.03 -24.04
N THR A 131 11.49 -26.73 -22.82
CA THR A 131 11.19 -27.52 -21.61
C THR A 131 9.69 -27.66 -21.40
N LEU A 132 8.94 -26.57 -21.50
CA LEU A 132 7.49 -26.59 -21.34
C LEU A 132 6.81 -27.48 -22.39
N VAL A 133 7.16 -27.33 -23.67
CA VAL A 133 6.63 -28.13 -24.77
C VAL A 133 6.99 -29.60 -24.62
N GLY A 134 8.25 -29.92 -24.25
CA GLY A 134 8.68 -31.31 -24.02
C GLY A 134 7.88 -31.99 -22.90
N ALA A 135 7.65 -31.30 -21.80
CA ALA A 135 6.83 -31.80 -20.69
C ALA A 135 5.34 -31.96 -21.07
N LEU A 136 4.78 -31.02 -21.84
CA LEU A 136 3.40 -31.10 -22.31
C LEU A 136 3.18 -32.22 -23.35
N ARG A 137 4.19 -32.56 -24.16
CA ARG A 137 4.18 -33.69 -25.09
C ARG A 137 4.31 -35.05 -24.39
N GLY A 138 4.89 -35.04 -23.20
CA GLY A 138 5.32 -36.28 -22.52
C GLY A 138 6.70 -36.75 -22.88
N ASP A 139 7.48 -35.95 -23.62
CA ASP A 139 8.90 -36.22 -23.94
C ASP A 139 9.79 -36.02 -22.71
N LEU A 140 9.35 -35.18 -21.78
CA LEU A 140 9.93 -34.95 -20.45
C LEU A 140 8.92 -35.30 -19.35
N PRO A 141 9.40 -35.78 -18.19
CA PRO A 141 8.52 -35.98 -17.02
C PRO A 141 7.80 -34.68 -16.64
N ARG A 142 6.52 -34.77 -16.29
CA ARG A 142 5.74 -33.58 -15.88
C ARG A 142 6.20 -32.96 -14.56
N ASP A 143 6.95 -33.70 -13.76
CA ASP A 143 7.56 -33.23 -12.53
C ASP A 143 8.67 -32.17 -12.78
N VAL A 144 9.17 -32.05 -14.03
CA VAL A 144 10.01 -30.92 -14.44
C VAL A 144 9.30 -29.57 -14.34
N LEU A 145 7.96 -29.56 -14.50
CA LEU A 145 7.09 -28.38 -14.34
C LEU A 145 6.57 -28.20 -12.91
N VAL A 146 6.72 -29.24 -12.08
CA VAL A 146 6.29 -29.22 -10.68
C VAL A 146 7.57 -29.41 -9.84
N PRO A 147 7.93 -28.48 -9.00
CA PRO A 147 9.13 -28.66 -8.20
C PRO A 147 9.01 -29.82 -7.25
N SER A 148 10.15 -30.48 -7.09
CA SER A 148 10.36 -31.58 -6.13
C SER A 148 10.31 -31.16 -4.67
N SER A 149 10.29 -29.89 -4.38
CA SER A 149 10.00 -29.37 -3.04
C SER A 149 8.59 -28.76 -3.07
N SER A 150 7.61 -29.46 -2.42
CA SER A 150 6.63 -28.69 -1.67
C SER A 150 7.41 -27.50 -1.10
N LEU A 151 6.97 -26.26 -1.42
CA LEU A 151 7.29 -25.16 -0.51
C LEU A 151 6.88 -25.72 0.85
N ASP A 152 7.90 -26.14 1.63
CA ASP A 152 7.68 -26.39 3.03
C ASP A 152 6.80 -25.24 3.47
N ASN A 153 5.66 -25.57 4.08
CA ASN A 153 4.89 -24.64 4.88
C ASN A 153 5.79 -24.18 6.05
N LYS A 154 6.95 -23.63 5.70
CA LYS A 154 7.71 -22.83 6.64
C LYS A 154 6.75 -21.71 7.01
N PRO A 155 6.39 -21.64 8.30
CA PRO A 155 5.69 -20.45 8.79
C PRO A 155 6.47 -19.29 8.19
N LEU A 156 5.75 -18.35 7.55
CA LEU A 156 6.36 -17.14 6.97
C LEU A 156 7.47 -16.68 7.90
N GLU A 157 8.71 -17.14 7.62
CA GLU A 157 9.88 -16.65 8.34
C GLU A 157 9.88 -15.18 8.04
N ALA A 158 9.49 -14.51 9.05
CA ALA A 158 9.23 -13.11 9.08
C ALA A 158 10.44 -12.38 8.49
N LEU A 159 10.31 -11.84 7.27
CA LEU A 159 11.23 -10.82 6.80
C LEU A 159 11.40 -9.86 7.98
N GLU A 160 12.58 -9.84 8.56
CA GLU A 160 12.86 -8.99 9.71
C GLU A 160 12.56 -7.56 9.29
N VAL A 161 11.83 -6.84 10.14
CA VAL A 161 11.68 -5.38 9.97
C VAL A 161 13.10 -4.82 9.86
N PRO A 162 13.40 -3.96 8.87
CA PRO A 162 14.75 -3.42 8.71
C PRO A 162 15.29 -2.94 10.07
N GLN A 163 16.35 -3.59 10.55
CA GLN A 163 16.93 -3.32 11.89
C GLN A 163 17.83 -2.08 11.90
N ASP A 164 17.97 -1.40 10.76
CA ASP A 164 18.80 -0.22 10.58
C ASP A 164 18.22 1.05 11.26
N LYS A 165 16.97 1.01 11.72
CA LYS A 165 16.25 2.16 12.31
C LYS A 165 15.54 1.76 13.59
N ASP A 166 15.84 2.43 14.68
CA ASP A 166 15.16 2.24 15.96
C ASP A 166 14.73 3.59 16.55
N PHE A 167 13.62 3.62 17.29
CA PHE A 167 13.18 4.82 18.01
C PHE A 167 14.17 5.22 19.12
N ALA A 168 15.02 4.32 19.59
CA ALA A 168 16.08 4.61 20.53
C ALA A 168 17.10 5.66 19.98
N ASP A 169 17.19 5.83 18.66
CA ASP A 169 18.02 6.87 18.04
C ASP A 169 17.42 8.28 18.22
N ILE A 170 16.12 8.38 18.54
CA ILE A 170 15.42 9.66 18.71
C ILE A 170 15.62 10.15 20.14
N ARG A 171 16.36 11.25 20.29
CA ARG A 171 16.66 11.85 21.58
C ARG A 171 15.99 13.21 21.72
N GLY A 172 15.55 13.55 22.92
CA GLY A 172 14.97 14.86 23.22
C GLY A 172 13.63 15.20 22.58
N GLN A 173 12.95 14.24 21.94
CA GLN A 173 11.68 14.42 21.24
C GLN A 173 10.54 13.62 21.89
N ARG A 174 10.53 13.52 23.21
CA ARG A 174 9.61 12.65 23.95
C ARG A 174 8.13 12.89 23.58
N SER A 175 7.70 14.14 23.50
CA SER A 175 6.32 14.49 23.16
C SER A 175 5.95 14.09 21.72
N ALA A 176 6.89 14.18 20.77
CA ALA A 176 6.69 13.73 19.41
C ALA A 176 6.62 12.20 19.32
N VAL A 177 7.48 11.48 20.05
CA VAL A 177 7.46 10.02 20.14
C VAL A 177 6.14 9.53 20.75
N GLU A 178 5.66 10.17 21.83
CA GLU A 178 4.37 9.87 22.44
C GLU A 178 3.19 10.09 21.46
N ALA A 179 3.21 11.17 20.68
CA ALA A 179 2.18 11.42 19.66
C ALA A 179 2.24 10.41 18.51
N VAL A 180 3.44 9.98 18.10
CA VAL A 180 3.60 8.92 17.08
C VAL A 180 3.13 7.57 17.61
N LEU A 181 3.36 7.26 18.89
CA LEU A 181 2.80 6.06 19.54
C LEU A 181 1.26 6.07 19.46
N VAL A 182 0.61 7.21 19.75
CA VAL A 182 -0.85 7.36 19.60
C VAL A 182 -1.26 7.20 18.14
N ALA A 183 -0.52 7.81 17.20
CA ALA A 183 -0.78 7.67 15.77
C ALA A 183 -0.71 6.20 15.32
N ALA A 184 0.34 5.48 15.72
CA ALA A 184 0.56 4.08 15.39
C ALA A 184 -0.51 3.16 16.01
N ALA A 185 -0.85 3.37 17.28
CA ALA A 185 -1.83 2.55 17.99
C ALA A 185 -3.24 2.71 17.41
N GLY A 186 -3.65 3.93 17.12
CA GLY A 186 -5.00 4.22 16.62
C GLY A 186 -5.13 4.26 15.10
N GLY A 187 -4.06 4.16 14.33
CA GLY A 187 -4.08 4.34 12.87
C GLY A 187 -4.33 5.80 12.44
N HIS A 188 -4.06 6.77 13.32
CA HIS A 188 -4.41 8.17 13.11
C HIS A 188 -3.51 8.86 12.09
N HIS A 189 -4.12 9.67 11.21
CA HIS A 189 -3.39 10.60 10.36
C HIS A 189 -2.76 11.70 11.20
N MET A 190 -1.54 12.10 10.86
CA MET A 190 -0.76 13.03 11.67
C MET A 190 -0.08 14.12 10.84
N LEU A 191 -0.06 15.33 11.37
CA LEU A 191 0.72 16.47 10.87
C LEU A 191 1.77 16.86 11.90
N MET A 192 3.03 16.93 11.47
CA MET A 192 4.18 17.41 12.23
C MET A 192 4.66 18.73 11.64
N LEU A 193 4.57 19.82 12.39
CA LEU A 193 5.17 21.11 12.01
C LEU A 193 6.34 21.45 12.94
N GLY A 194 7.38 21.99 12.39
CA GLY A 194 8.57 22.39 13.17
C GLY A 194 9.70 22.91 12.29
N PRO A 195 10.76 23.45 12.89
CA PRO A 195 11.89 23.98 12.14
C PRO A 195 12.62 22.88 11.33
N PRO A 196 13.40 23.27 10.32
CA PRO A 196 14.34 22.35 9.66
C PRO A 196 15.27 21.71 10.67
N GLY A 197 15.63 20.44 10.48
CA GLY A 197 16.52 19.71 11.38
C GLY A 197 15.90 19.26 12.71
N ALA A 198 14.60 19.51 12.97
CA ALA A 198 13.93 19.06 14.20
C ALA A 198 13.70 17.53 14.27
N GLY A 199 14.07 16.74 13.25
CA GLY A 199 13.95 15.29 13.26
C GLY A 199 12.62 14.75 12.77
N LYS A 200 11.74 15.56 12.15
CA LYS A 200 10.42 15.13 11.65
C LYS A 200 10.47 13.92 10.71
N SER A 201 11.34 13.96 9.71
CA SER A 201 11.54 12.88 8.74
C SER A 201 12.12 11.63 9.40
N MET A 202 13.04 11.81 10.36
CA MET A 202 13.64 10.73 11.15
C MET A 202 12.59 9.99 11.98
N ILE A 203 11.66 10.73 12.59
CA ILE A 203 10.52 10.17 13.34
C ILE A 203 9.60 9.38 12.41
N ALA A 204 9.20 9.99 11.28
CA ALA A 204 8.29 9.34 10.32
C ALA A 204 8.87 8.04 9.75
N GLN A 205 10.15 8.01 9.39
CA GLN A 205 10.83 6.83 8.84
C GLN A 205 10.92 5.65 9.82
N ARG A 206 10.78 5.90 11.12
CA ARG A 206 10.78 4.86 12.15
C ARG A 206 9.38 4.32 12.47
N LEU A 207 8.31 4.98 12.00
CA LEU A 207 6.94 4.54 12.24
C LEU A 207 6.70 3.08 11.84
N PRO A 208 7.16 2.56 10.68
CA PRO A 208 6.99 1.15 10.33
C PRO A 208 7.59 0.18 11.36
N THR A 209 8.63 0.59 12.10
CA THR A 209 9.29 -0.29 13.08
C THR A 209 8.43 -0.59 14.31
N ILE A 210 7.39 0.20 14.56
CA ILE A 210 6.46 0.02 15.68
C ILE A 210 5.06 -0.46 15.25
N LEU A 211 4.80 -0.55 13.94
CA LEU A 211 3.54 -1.11 13.44
C LEU A 211 3.54 -2.64 13.54
N PRO A 212 2.39 -3.27 13.84
CA PRO A 212 2.25 -4.72 13.78
C PRO A 212 2.39 -5.21 12.33
N ARG A 213 2.78 -6.46 12.17
CA ARG A 213 2.76 -7.13 10.87
C ARG A 213 1.34 -7.18 10.32
N LEU A 214 1.24 -7.24 9.00
CA LEU A 214 -0.03 -7.43 8.32
C LEU A 214 -0.56 -8.84 8.58
N SER A 215 -1.87 -8.97 8.75
CA SER A 215 -2.54 -10.27 8.67
C SER A 215 -2.37 -10.85 7.25
N TYR A 216 -2.49 -12.17 7.08
CA TYR A 216 -2.30 -12.81 5.78
C TYR A 216 -3.20 -12.19 4.69
N ALA A 217 -4.47 -11.94 5.03
CA ALA A 217 -5.41 -11.31 4.10
C ALA A 217 -4.95 -9.90 3.67
N HIS A 218 -4.52 -9.07 4.63
CA HIS A 218 -3.99 -7.73 4.33
C HIS A 218 -2.65 -7.78 3.57
N ALA A 219 -1.80 -8.77 3.88
CA ALA A 219 -0.54 -8.99 3.16
C ALA A 219 -0.79 -9.32 1.68
N LEU A 220 -1.80 -10.15 1.37
CA LEU A 220 -2.21 -10.43 -0.01
C LEU A 220 -2.74 -9.18 -0.74
N GLU A 221 -3.57 -8.35 -0.07
CA GLU A 221 -4.05 -7.08 -0.64
C GLU A 221 -2.88 -6.17 -1.04
N VAL A 222 -1.92 -6.00 -0.15
CA VAL A 222 -0.72 -5.17 -0.38
C VAL A 222 0.14 -5.75 -1.50
N THR A 223 0.42 -7.05 -1.42
CA THR A 223 1.24 -7.76 -2.41
C THR A 223 0.62 -7.65 -3.81
N ALA A 224 -0.71 -7.77 -3.94
CA ALA A 224 -1.39 -7.63 -5.23
C ALA A 224 -1.20 -6.24 -5.86
N VAL A 225 -1.19 -5.17 -5.06
CA VAL A 225 -0.93 -3.81 -5.57
C VAL A 225 0.52 -3.65 -6.02
N HIS A 226 1.48 -4.16 -5.23
CA HIS A 226 2.91 -4.11 -5.55
C HIS A 226 3.27 -5.00 -6.75
N SER A 227 2.61 -6.14 -6.92
CA SER A 227 2.70 -7.02 -8.09
C SER A 227 2.41 -6.27 -9.38
N LEU A 228 1.32 -5.50 -9.44
CA LEU A 228 0.96 -4.68 -10.61
C LEU A 228 2.02 -3.62 -10.95
N LYS A 229 2.83 -3.23 -9.99
CA LYS A 229 3.94 -2.28 -10.18
C LYS A 229 5.26 -2.95 -10.55
N GLY A 230 5.36 -4.27 -10.40
CA GLY A 230 6.60 -5.02 -10.61
C GLY A 230 7.64 -4.75 -9.52
N CYS A 231 7.20 -4.52 -8.28
CA CYS A 231 8.06 -4.17 -7.14
C CYS A 231 8.19 -5.32 -6.13
N LEU A 232 7.86 -6.56 -6.51
CA LEU A 232 7.98 -7.71 -5.61
C LEU A 232 9.37 -8.32 -5.65
N ASP A 233 9.80 -8.85 -4.51
CA ASP A 233 10.92 -9.77 -4.43
C ASP A 233 10.52 -11.13 -5.03
N ALA A 234 11.35 -11.70 -5.89
CA ALA A 234 11.01 -12.94 -6.59
C ALA A 234 11.03 -14.17 -5.66
N GLU A 235 11.86 -14.17 -4.62
CA GLU A 235 12.00 -15.30 -3.69
C GLU A 235 11.01 -15.17 -2.52
N HIS A 236 10.75 -13.93 -2.08
CA HIS A 236 9.87 -13.61 -0.95
C HIS A 236 8.80 -12.59 -1.35
N PRO A 237 7.85 -12.95 -2.23
CA PRO A 237 6.91 -11.99 -2.80
C PRO A 237 5.89 -11.46 -1.79
N LEU A 238 5.58 -12.17 -0.71
CA LEU A 238 4.56 -11.77 0.24
C LEU A 238 5.04 -10.64 1.17
N ILE A 239 4.41 -9.47 1.05
CA ILE A 239 4.70 -8.30 1.86
C ILE A 239 3.96 -8.40 3.19
N THR A 240 4.67 -8.71 4.27
CA THR A 240 4.11 -8.87 5.63
C THR A 240 4.34 -7.65 6.52
N VAL A 241 5.26 -6.75 6.12
CA VAL A 241 5.54 -5.50 6.84
C VAL A 241 4.74 -4.37 6.19
N PRO A 242 4.07 -3.52 6.97
CA PRO A 242 3.37 -2.36 6.42
C PRO A 242 4.29 -1.50 5.53
N PRO A 243 3.91 -1.22 4.26
CA PRO A 243 4.74 -0.45 3.35
C PRO A 243 4.91 1.00 3.83
N PHE A 244 6.04 1.61 3.48
CA PHE A 244 6.35 3.02 3.77
C PHE A 244 6.68 3.73 2.46
N GLU A 245 5.73 4.53 1.99
CA GLU A 245 5.86 5.31 0.76
C GLU A 245 6.16 6.77 1.10
N ALA A 246 7.29 7.27 0.63
CA ALA A 246 7.76 8.62 0.88
C ALA A 246 8.11 9.33 -0.44
N PRO A 247 7.12 9.71 -1.25
CA PRO A 247 7.38 10.39 -2.49
C PRO A 247 7.95 11.81 -2.25
N HIS A 248 8.79 12.28 -3.19
CA HIS A 248 9.38 13.61 -3.15
C HIS A 248 8.30 14.71 -3.22
N ALA A 249 8.56 15.88 -2.63
CA ALA A 249 7.64 17.03 -2.61
C ALA A 249 7.22 17.54 -4.01
N GLY A 250 8.01 17.26 -5.05
CA GLY A 250 7.68 17.54 -6.45
C GLY A 250 6.74 16.52 -7.11
N ILE A 251 6.07 15.65 -6.33
CA ILE A 251 5.17 14.62 -6.85
C ILE A 251 4.05 15.21 -7.69
N THR A 252 3.69 14.52 -8.79
CA THR A 252 2.54 14.87 -9.63
C THR A 252 1.28 14.10 -9.23
N GLY A 253 0.10 14.60 -9.61
CA GLY A 253 -1.17 13.91 -9.36
C GLY A 253 -1.19 12.45 -9.85
N PRO A 254 -0.76 12.15 -11.09
CA PRO A 254 -0.64 10.78 -11.57
C PRO A 254 0.35 9.89 -10.78
N ALA A 255 1.44 10.45 -10.29
CA ALA A 255 2.38 9.71 -9.44
C ALA A 255 1.81 9.44 -8.05
N LEU A 256 1.01 10.37 -7.51
CA LEU A 256 0.37 10.25 -6.20
C LEU A 256 -0.79 9.26 -6.23
N LEU A 257 -1.75 9.44 -7.13
CA LEU A 257 -2.98 8.63 -7.18
C LEU A 257 -2.89 7.43 -8.12
N GLY A 258 -2.07 7.56 -9.13
CA GLY A 258 -1.98 6.58 -10.21
C GLY A 258 -2.36 7.18 -11.57
N GLY A 259 -1.87 6.57 -12.61
CA GLY A 259 -2.06 7.07 -13.97
C GLY A 259 -1.33 6.23 -15.01
N GLY A 260 -1.22 6.76 -16.20
CA GLY A 260 -0.58 6.13 -17.36
C GLY A 260 -1.38 6.33 -18.63
N SER A 261 -0.78 6.00 -19.78
CA SER A 261 -1.39 6.14 -21.12
C SER A 261 -2.35 5.00 -21.49
N GLY A 262 -2.32 3.87 -20.72
CA GLY A 262 -3.17 2.70 -20.92
C GLY A 262 -4.24 2.53 -19.85
N TYR A 263 -4.28 1.34 -19.24
CA TYR A 263 -4.89 1.16 -17.93
C TYR A 263 -4.03 1.89 -16.90
N ALA A 264 -4.68 2.52 -15.96
CA ALA A 264 -3.96 3.27 -14.93
C ALA A 264 -3.15 2.31 -14.06
N SER A 265 -1.87 2.64 -13.81
CA SER A 265 -1.02 1.97 -12.82
C SER A 265 -1.26 2.58 -11.44
N PRO A 266 -1.13 1.83 -10.34
CA PRO A 266 -1.29 2.36 -8.98
C PRO A 266 -0.24 3.43 -8.68
N GLY A 267 -0.64 4.46 -7.93
CA GLY A 267 0.23 5.53 -7.44
C GLY A 267 0.68 5.29 -6.00
N ALA A 268 1.44 6.26 -5.45
CA ALA A 268 2.02 6.19 -4.11
C ALA A 268 0.97 5.92 -3.01
N VAL A 269 -0.25 6.48 -3.13
CA VAL A 269 -1.34 6.26 -2.15
C VAL A 269 -1.74 4.79 -2.09
N SER A 270 -1.82 4.11 -3.25
CA SER A 270 -2.17 2.70 -3.32
C SER A 270 -1.02 1.79 -2.95
N LEU A 271 0.22 2.18 -3.27
CA LEU A 271 1.42 1.45 -2.81
C LEU A 271 1.58 1.53 -1.28
N ALA A 272 1.13 2.63 -0.66
CA ALA A 272 1.08 2.78 0.81
C ALA A 272 -0.10 2.03 1.47
N HIS A 273 -0.90 1.26 0.72
CA HIS A 273 -2.07 0.56 1.27
C HIS A 273 -1.70 -0.29 2.49
N ARG A 274 -2.49 -0.21 3.59
CA ARG A 274 -2.25 -0.85 4.89
C ARG A 274 -0.93 -0.45 5.57
N GLY A 275 -0.25 0.56 5.03
CA GLY A 275 1.00 1.09 5.53
C GLY A 275 0.96 2.60 5.73
N VAL A 276 2.06 3.27 5.48
CA VAL A 276 2.28 4.68 5.75
C VAL A 276 2.57 5.44 4.46
N LEU A 277 1.79 6.48 4.19
CA LEU A 277 2.11 7.50 3.19
C LEU A 277 2.73 8.69 3.92
N PHE A 278 4.01 8.92 3.71
CA PHE A 278 4.74 10.04 4.30
C PHE A 278 4.97 11.13 3.26
N LEU A 279 4.44 12.33 3.50
CA LEU A 279 4.69 13.49 2.66
C LEU A 279 5.55 14.49 3.44
N ASP A 280 6.84 14.51 3.14
CA ASP A 280 7.76 15.49 3.68
C ASP A 280 7.61 16.82 2.94
N GLU A 281 8.01 17.91 3.60
CA GLU A 281 7.87 19.27 3.07
C GLU A 281 6.45 19.53 2.50
N CYS A 282 5.41 19.00 3.17
CA CYS A 282 4.04 19.01 2.66
C CYS A 282 3.52 20.43 2.34
N THR A 283 4.09 21.46 2.96
CA THR A 283 3.79 22.87 2.65
C THR A 283 4.42 23.36 1.34
N GLU A 284 5.35 22.60 0.73
CA GLU A 284 5.90 22.88 -0.59
C GLU A 284 5.12 22.18 -1.71
N ILE A 285 4.35 21.15 -1.37
CA ILE A 285 3.47 20.45 -2.33
C ILE A 285 2.31 21.39 -2.70
N PRO A 286 1.97 21.52 -4.00
CA PRO A 286 0.81 22.31 -4.41
C PRO A 286 -0.49 21.84 -3.71
N ALA A 287 -1.29 22.78 -3.21
CA ALA A 287 -2.54 22.48 -2.50
C ALA A 287 -3.49 21.63 -3.37
N SER A 288 -3.51 21.83 -4.68
CA SER A 288 -4.31 21.03 -5.63
C SER A 288 -3.91 19.55 -5.65
N ILE A 289 -2.64 19.23 -5.44
CA ILE A 289 -2.14 17.84 -5.34
C ILE A 289 -2.52 17.24 -3.99
N LEU A 290 -2.32 17.98 -2.89
CA LEU A 290 -2.73 17.53 -1.55
C LEU A 290 -4.24 17.29 -1.45
N ASP A 291 -5.05 18.14 -2.10
CA ASP A 291 -6.51 18.00 -2.10
C ASP A 291 -7.00 16.75 -2.83
N MET A 292 -6.20 16.17 -3.73
CA MET A 292 -6.52 14.89 -4.36
C MET A 292 -6.57 13.73 -3.36
N LEU A 293 -5.91 13.84 -2.20
CA LEU A 293 -5.95 12.83 -1.14
C LEU A 293 -7.31 12.76 -0.41
N ARG A 294 -8.17 13.75 -0.56
CA ARG A 294 -9.42 13.85 0.21
C ARG A 294 -10.37 12.67 -0.01
N ALA A 295 -10.55 12.24 -1.25
CA ALA A 295 -11.38 11.09 -1.60
C ALA A 295 -10.73 9.77 -1.15
N PRO A 296 -9.46 9.46 -1.49
CA PRO A 296 -8.78 8.25 -1.03
C PRO A 296 -8.79 8.04 0.48
N LEU A 297 -8.55 9.12 1.25
CA LEU A 297 -8.56 9.05 2.72
C LEU A 297 -9.96 8.87 3.32
N GLN A 298 -11.02 9.16 2.59
CA GLN A 298 -12.39 8.97 3.03
C GLN A 298 -12.94 7.63 2.60
N ASP A 299 -12.73 7.27 1.33
CA ASP A 299 -13.36 6.12 0.69
C ASP A 299 -12.50 4.84 0.85
N GLY A 300 -11.20 5.00 1.17
CA GLY A 300 -10.24 3.90 1.26
C GLY A 300 -9.87 3.29 -0.10
N GLU A 301 -10.21 3.97 -1.19
CA GLU A 301 -9.91 3.53 -2.55
C GLU A 301 -9.65 4.71 -3.49
N VAL A 302 -8.89 4.45 -4.54
CA VAL A 302 -8.65 5.39 -5.64
C VAL A 302 -9.32 4.86 -6.89
N ARG A 303 -10.22 5.66 -7.48
CA ARG A 303 -10.85 5.36 -8.79
C ARG A 303 -10.24 6.23 -9.87
N ILE A 304 -9.68 5.58 -10.89
CA ILE A 304 -9.02 6.26 -12.01
C ILE A 304 -9.73 5.88 -13.29
N SER A 305 -10.45 6.86 -13.89
CA SER A 305 -11.11 6.67 -15.17
C SER A 305 -10.22 7.17 -16.31
N ARG A 306 -10.01 6.33 -17.30
CA ARG A 306 -9.25 6.61 -18.53
C ARG A 306 -10.05 6.16 -19.75
N SER A 307 -9.57 6.51 -20.94
CA SER A 307 -10.24 6.13 -22.21
C SER A 307 -10.41 4.62 -22.39
N LYS A 308 -9.56 3.79 -21.76
CA LYS A 308 -9.61 2.33 -21.82
C LYS A 308 -10.47 1.68 -20.73
N GLY A 309 -10.87 2.44 -19.70
CA GLY A 309 -11.70 1.92 -18.61
C GLY A 309 -11.45 2.63 -17.29
N THR A 310 -12.19 2.21 -16.28
CA THR A 310 -12.03 2.64 -14.88
C THR A 310 -11.37 1.52 -14.08
N VAL A 311 -10.34 1.87 -13.33
CA VAL A 311 -9.65 0.95 -12.42
C VAL A 311 -9.79 1.50 -11.01
N THR A 312 -10.03 0.61 -10.05
CA THR A 312 -10.10 0.94 -8.62
C THR A 312 -8.96 0.25 -7.90
N TYR A 313 -8.19 1.00 -7.12
CA TYR A 313 -7.12 0.49 -6.26
C TYR A 313 -7.44 0.77 -4.80
N PRO A 314 -7.14 -0.15 -3.88
CA PRO A 314 -7.26 0.11 -2.46
C PRO A 314 -6.24 1.18 -2.03
N SER A 315 -6.60 1.99 -1.03
CA SER A 315 -5.77 3.10 -0.55
C SER A 315 -5.95 3.41 0.94
N ARG A 316 -6.20 2.39 1.75
CA ARG A 316 -6.27 2.54 3.21
C ARG A 316 -4.87 2.68 3.78
N CYS A 317 -4.32 3.88 3.77
CA CYS A 317 -2.99 4.19 4.32
C CYS A 317 -3.09 5.15 5.50
N GLN A 318 -2.12 5.11 6.38
CA GLN A 318 -1.92 6.12 7.41
C GLN A 318 -1.14 7.29 6.82
N LEU A 319 -1.75 8.48 6.76
CA LEU A 319 -1.11 9.68 6.22
C LEU A 319 -0.29 10.38 7.32
N ILE A 320 0.98 10.57 7.06
CA ILE A 320 1.90 11.36 7.89
C ILE A 320 2.40 12.54 7.06
N LEU A 321 2.12 13.74 7.54
CA LEU A 321 2.55 14.99 6.92
C LEU A 321 3.65 15.61 7.77
N ALA A 322 4.73 16.07 7.15
CA ALA A 322 5.75 16.89 7.81
C ALA A 322 5.97 18.18 7.03
N GLY A 323 6.16 19.28 7.74
CA GLY A 323 6.40 20.58 7.12
C GLY A 323 7.06 21.57 8.08
N ASN A 324 7.42 22.72 7.54
CA ASN A 324 7.91 23.83 8.34
C ASN A 324 6.75 24.69 8.82
N SER A 325 6.91 25.34 9.98
CA SER A 325 5.87 26.24 10.52
C SER A 325 5.77 27.56 9.74
N CYS A 326 6.83 27.94 9.03
CA CYS A 326 6.85 29.10 8.13
C CYS A 326 7.92 28.93 7.04
N PRO A 327 7.86 29.71 5.94
CA PRO A 327 8.79 29.55 4.81
C PRO A 327 10.24 29.94 5.13
N CYS A 328 10.50 30.76 6.16
CA CYS A 328 11.88 31.09 6.57
C CYS A 328 12.56 29.98 7.35
N GLY A 329 11.81 28.97 7.85
CA GLY A 329 12.37 27.87 8.63
C GLY A 329 12.96 28.30 9.99
N ALA A 330 12.58 29.45 10.54
CA ALA A 330 13.09 29.92 11.82
C ALA A 330 12.89 28.88 12.94
N PRO A 331 13.90 28.59 13.78
CA PRO A 331 13.83 27.57 14.82
C PRO A 331 12.85 27.94 15.93
N ALA A 332 12.68 29.25 16.21
CA ALA A 332 11.71 29.75 17.17
C ALA A 332 10.80 30.83 16.55
N PRO A 333 9.53 30.94 17.02
CA PRO A 333 8.61 31.97 16.52
C PRO A 333 9.14 33.39 16.61
N GLN A 334 9.98 33.69 17.66
CA GLN A 334 10.59 35.00 17.90
C GLN A 334 11.64 35.36 16.86
N GLU A 335 12.27 34.36 16.25
CA GLU A 335 13.30 34.50 15.21
C GLU A 335 12.70 34.59 13.80
N CYS A 336 11.39 34.43 13.70
CA CYS A 336 10.68 34.46 12.41
C CYS A 336 10.49 35.89 11.92
N HIS A 337 11.09 36.21 10.77
CA HIS A 337 10.96 37.54 10.11
C HIS A 337 9.84 37.62 9.09
N CYS A 338 9.05 36.54 8.93
CA CYS A 338 7.93 36.53 7.99
C CYS A 338 6.76 37.37 8.50
N SER A 339 6.15 38.16 7.59
CA SER A 339 4.92 38.87 7.90
C SER A 339 3.79 37.87 8.24
N SER A 340 2.79 38.31 9.02
CA SER A 340 1.60 37.52 9.33
C SER A 340 0.89 37.02 8.05
N ALA A 341 0.80 37.88 7.03
CA ALA A 341 0.22 37.53 5.72
C ALA A 341 1.01 36.42 5.00
N THR A 342 2.36 36.47 5.06
CA THR A 342 3.22 35.42 4.48
C THR A 342 3.02 34.09 5.18
N ARG A 343 2.98 34.08 6.52
CA ARG A 343 2.73 32.88 7.31
C ARG A 343 1.32 32.29 7.03
N ALA A 344 0.30 33.15 7.01
CA ALA A 344 -1.06 32.72 6.71
C ALA A 344 -1.16 32.09 5.30
N ARG A 345 -0.56 32.69 4.29
CA ARG A 345 -0.53 32.15 2.93
C ARG A 345 0.22 30.82 2.85
N TYR A 346 1.31 30.67 3.58
CA TYR A 346 2.09 29.43 3.62
C TYR A 346 1.29 28.29 4.26
N ARG A 347 0.64 28.54 5.39
CA ARG A 347 -0.21 27.55 6.07
C ARG A 347 -1.48 27.22 5.27
N ALA A 348 -2.03 28.18 4.52
CA ALA A 348 -3.20 27.98 3.67
C ALA A 348 -2.96 26.98 2.52
N ARG A 349 -1.71 26.57 2.25
CA ARG A 349 -1.40 25.45 1.35
C ARG A 349 -1.95 24.11 1.87
N LEU A 350 -2.05 23.97 3.19
CA LEU A 350 -2.76 22.87 3.83
C LEU A 350 -4.24 23.25 3.96
N SER A 351 -5.06 22.77 3.05
CA SER A 351 -6.49 23.12 2.99
C SER A 351 -7.24 22.66 4.25
N GLY A 352 -8.24 23.44 4.67
CA GLY A 352 -9.13 23.06 5.78
C GLY A 352 -9.72 21.67 5.61
N PRO A 353 -10.27 21.31 4.43
CA PRO A 353 -10.82 19.99 4.17
C PRO A 353 -9.80 18.83 4.29
N LEU A 354 -8.53 19.04 3.97
CA LEU A 354 -7.47 18.04 4.21
C LEU A 354 -7.16 17.95 5.71
N LEU A 355 -6.99 19.10 6.37
CA LEU A 355 -6.72 19.18 7.81
C LEU A 355 -7.84 18.56 8.65
N ASP A 356 -9.08 18.65 8.20
CA ASP A 356 -10.20 17.97 8.85
C ASP A 356 -10.07 16.45 8.89
N ARG A 357 -9.27 15.87 8.00
CA ARG A 357 -8.97 14.44 7.96
C ARG A 357 -7.77 14.03 8.79
N VAL A 358 -6.95 15.01 9.20
CA VAL A 358 -5.79 14.79 10.06
C VAL A 358 -6.22 14.82 11.53
N ASP A 359 -6.00 13.71 12.24
CA ASP A 359 -6.43 13.53 13.62
C ASP A 359 -5.49 14.21 14.61
N LEU A 360 -4.19 14.04 14.40
CA LEU A 360 -3.14 14.55 15.27
C LEU A 360 -2.37 15.68 14.60
N ARG A 361 -2.19 16.76 15.32
CA ARG A 361 -1.42 17.93 14.84
C ARG A 361 -0.49 18.36 15.95
N ILE A 362 0.80 18.19 15.71
CA ILE A 362 1.82 18.47 16.72
C ILE A 362 2.88 19.42 16.21
N ARG A 363 3.49 20.13 17.13
CA ARG A 363 4.72 20.86 16.91
C ARG A 363 5.89 19.97 17.33
N VAL A 364 6.88 19.84 16.45
CA VAL A 364 8.17 19.21 16.73
C VAL A 364 9.18 20.32 16.95
N GLU A 365 9.72 20.40 18.14
CA GLU A 365 10.65 21.47 18.52
C GLU A 365 12.10 21.13 18.14
N ALA A 366 12.95 22.14 18.01
CA ALA A 366 14.38 21.90 17.83
C ALA A 366 14.95 21.23 19.08
N VAL A 367 15.83 20.25 18.89
CA VAL A 367 16.47 19.52 19.99
C VAL A 367 17.57 20.37 20.57
N GLY A 368 17.47 20.70 21.86
CA GLY A 368 18.55 21.41 22.59
C GLY A 368 19.74 20.48 22.92
N LEU A 369 20.90 21.06 23.13
CA LEU A 369 22.16 20.32 23.42
C LEU A 369 22.03 19.36 24.63
N ALA A 370 21.29 19.75 25.66
CA ALA A 370 21.05 18.93 26.84
C ALA A 370 20.29 17.64 26.55
N ALA A 371 19.35 17.68 25.61
CA ALA A 371 18.56 16.53 25.21
C ALA A 371 19.34 15.53 24.32
N LEU A 372 20.38 16.01 23.62
CA LEU A 372 21.29 15.15 22.84
C LEU A 372 22.22 14.31 23.74
N THR A 373 22.39 14.70 25.00
CA THR A 373 23.16 13.95 25.98
C THR A 373 22.38 12.90 26.75
N GLU A 374 21.07 12.76 26.50
CA GLU A 374 20.26 11.67 27.04
C GLU A 374 20.82 10.34 26.55
N THR A 375 21.08 9.41 27.46
CA THR A 375 21.84 8.19 27.21
C THR A 375 20.98 7.05 26.63
N GLN A 376 19.65 7.08 26.78
CA GLN A 376 18.76 6.04 26.28
C GLN A 376 17.45 6.63 25.73
N GLY A 377 17.19 6.38 24.44
CA GLY A 377 15.88 6.55 23.82
C GLY A 377 14.96 5.36 24.11
N ILE A 378 13.68 5.52 23.80
CA ILE A 378 12.68 4.43 23.90
C ILE A 378 12.86 3.53 22.69
N THR A 379 13.03 2.21 22.89
CA THR A 379 13.24 1.26 21.79
C THR A 379 11.97 1.03 20.96
N SER A 380 12.15 0.77 19.67
CA SER A 380 11.05 0.35 18.78
C SER A 380 10.33 -0.90 19.28
N ALA A 381 11.07 -1.85 19.86
CA ALA A 381 10.47 -3.08 20.41
C ALA A 381 9.45 -2.78 21.50
N TYR A 382 9.79 -1.93 22.48
CA TYR A 382 8.88 -1.50 23.55
C TYR A 382 7.64 -0.76 23.00
N LEU A 383 7.84 0.15 22.06
CA LEU A 383 6.73 0.90 21.46
C LEU A 383 5.81 -0.02 20.64
N ARG A 384 6.39 -1.00 19.92
CA ARG A 384 5.62 -1.99 19.14
C ARG A 384 4.72 -2.83 20.03
N GLU A 385 5.23 -3.32 21.15
CA GLU A 385 4.43 -4.08 22.13
C GLU A 385 3.21 -3.25 22.58
N LYS A 386 3.42 -1.99 22.96
CA LYS A 386 2.35 -1.06 23.32
C LYS A 386 1.32 -0.85 22.19
N VAL A 387 1.77 -0.75 20.94
CA VAL A 387 0.89 -0.61 19.77
C VAL A 387 0.07 -1.88 19.56
N ILE A 388 0.69 -3.06 19.65
CA ILE A 388 0.00 -4.34 19.49
C ILE A 388 -1.10 -4.49 20.54
N ASP A 389 -0.78 -4.25 21.81
CA ASP A 389 -1.72 -4.34 22.92
C ASP A 389 -2.91 -3.40 22.75
N ALA A 390 -2.64 -2.13 22.40
CA ALA A 390 -3.68 -1.14 22.19
C ALA A 390 -4.60 -1.50 21.00
N ARG A 391 -4.01 -1.98 19.89
CA ARG A 391 -4.80 -2.45 18.73
C ARG A 391 -5.62 -3.68 19.05
N GLN A 392 -5.10 -4.61 19.85
CA GLN A 392 -5.86 -5.79 20.26
C GLN A 392 -7.10 -5.40 21.10
N ARG A 393 -6.97 -4.39 21.98
CA ARG A 393 -8.12 -3.86 22.74
C ARG A 393 -9.16 -3.22 21.82
N ALA A 394 -8.70 -2.44 20.83
CA ALA A 394 -9.59 -1.85 19.82
C ALA A 394 -10.30 -2.93 19.00
N TYR A 395 -9.59 -3.95 18.50
CA TYR A 395 -10.17 -5.06 17.73
C TYR A 395 -11.23 -5.83 18.52
N ASN A 396 -10.96 -6.12 19.79
CA ASN A 396 -11.92 -6.77 20.68
C ASN A 396 -13.16 -5.91 20.91
N ARG A 397 -13.00 -4.60 21.02
CA ARG A 397 -14.11 -3.64 21.19
C ARG A 397 -14.97 -3.49 19.95
N TRP A 398 -14.33 -3.36 18.78
CA TRP A 398 -15.03 -3.06 17.53
C TRP A 398 -15.50 -4.31 16.77
N GLY A 399 -15.14 -5.51 17.23
CA GLY A 399 -15.55 -6.78 16.62
C GLY A 399 -14.88 -7.09 15.29
N GLY A 400 -13.65 -6.63 15.06
CA GLY A 400 -12.87 -6.87 13.84
C GLY A 400 -11.55 -6.10 13.82
N GLU A 401 -10.75 -6.30 12.78
CA GLU A 401 -9.45 -5.64 12.59
C GLU A 401 -9.60 -4.13 12.22
N TYR A 402 -10.33 -3.38 13.04
CA TYR A 402 -10.50 -1.94 12.89
C TYR A 402 -9.64 -1.19 13.91
N THR A 403 -8.86 -0.23 13.42
CA THR A 403 -8.22 0.74 14.32
C THR A 403 -9.24 1.78 14.79
N ASN A 404 -8.92 2.53 15.84
CA ASN A 404 -9.83 3.57 16.34
C ASN A 404 -10.11 4.67 15.29
N SER A 405 -9.20 4.91 14.33
CA SER A 405 -9.42 5.85 13.24
C SER A 405 -10.38 5.34 12.17
N ASP A 406 -10.45 4.00 11.96
CA ASP A 406 -11.19 3.38 10.86
C ASP A 406 -12.62 3.01 11.23
N VAL A 407 -12.94 2.91 12.53
CA VAL A 407 -14.28 2.51 12.98
C VAL A 407 -15.35 3.45 12.42
N SER A 408 -16.48 2.89 11.97
CA SER A 408 -17.57 3.69 11.42
C SER A 408 -18.24 4.57 12.49
N GLU A 409 -18.88 5.68 12.05
CA GLU A 409 -19.66 6.53 12.97
C GLU A 409 -20.80 5.77 13.64
N ALA A 410 -21.40 4.79 12.94
CA ALA A 410 -22.45 3.95 13.50
C ALA A 410 -21.96 3.18 14.72
N VAL A 411 -20.85 2.44 14.56
CA VAL A 411 -20.24 1.65 15.65
C VAL A 411 -19.73 2.56 16.77
N LEU A 412 -19.10 3.71 16.44
CA LEU A 412 -18.66 4.67 17.45
C LEU A 412 -19.83 5.20 18.30
N ASN A 413 -20.99 5.38 17.68
CA ASN A 413 -22.21 5.84 18.36
C ASN A 413 -22.83 4.79 19.30
N GLU A 414 -22.54 3.50 19.11
CA GLU A 414 -22.95 2.44 20.05
C GLU A 414 -22.16 2.52 21.37
N HIS A 415 -20.93 3.07 21.31
CA HIS A 415 -20.02 3.24 22.44
C HIS A 415 -19.99 4.70 22.94
N ARG A 416 -21.15 5.30 23.15
CA ARG A 416 -21.27 6.72 23.55
C ARG A 416 -20.61 6.99 24.87
N LEU A 417 -19.82 8.06 24.91
CA LEU A 417 -19.24 8.57 26.15
C LEU A 417 -20.24 9.40 26.93
N SER A 418 -20.10 9.42 28.25
CA SER A 418 -20.97 10.21 29.12
C SER A 418 -20.80 11.72 28.87
N ALA A 419 -21.84 12.52 29.19
CA ALA A 419 -21.75 13.98 29.12
C ALA A 419 -20.65 14.53 30.02
N GLY A 420 -20.37 13.87 31.17
CA GLY A 420 -19.27 14.22 32.07
C GLY A 420 -17.92 14.04 31.41
N THR A 421 -17.70 12.93 30.72
CA THR A 421 -16.47 12.64 29.95
C THR A 421 -16.25 13.67 28.84
N LEU A 422 -17.32 14.13 28.17
CA LEU A 422 -17.25 15.10 27.08
C LEU A 422 -17.18 16.58 27.54
N LYS A 423 -17.16 16.84 28.85
CA LYS A 423 -17.11 18.21 29.39
C LYS A 423 -15.97 19.07 28.78
N PRO A 424 -14.73 18.57 28.53
CA PRO A 424 -13.67 19.39 27.96
C PRO A 424 -13.97 19.92 26.55
N VAL A 425 -14.78 19.22 25.74
CA VAL A 425 -15.12 19.64 24.37
C VAL A 425 -16.35 20.52 24.29
N HIS A 426 -17.18 20.57 25.33
CA HIS A 426 -18.43 21.33 25.31
C HIS A 426 -18.25 22.84 25.07
N ALA A 427 -17.16 23.43 25.58
CA ALA A 427 -16.86 24.84 25.36
C ALA A 427 -16.53 25.12 23.88
N GLN A 428 -15.74 24.29 23.25
CA GLN A 428 -15.32 24.43 21.85
C GLN A 428 -16.47 24.16 20.86
N LEU A 429 -17.37 23.23 21.20
CA LEU A 429 -18.59 22.98 20.42
C LEU A 429 -19.54 24.16 20.47
N ARG A 430 -19.81 24.74 21.67
CA ARG A 430 -20.69 25.89 21.85
C ARG A 430 -20.16 27.16 21.19
N SER A 431 -18.84 27.37 21.19
CA SER A 431 -18.23 28.51 20.54
C SER A 431 -18.08 28.35 19.00
N GLY A 432 -18.49 27.20 18.46
CA GLY A 432 -18.33 26.91 17.03
C GLY A 432 -16.86 26.66 16.58
N MET A 433 -15.92 26.62 17.52
CA MET A 433 -14.50 26.33 17.20
C MET A 433 -14.24 24.86 16.84
N MET A 434 -15.19 23.97 17.14
CA MET A 434 -15.12 22.55 16.80
C MET A 434 -16.35 22.11 16.02
N SER A 435 -16.15 21.45 14.90
CA SER A 435 -17.22 20.81 14.12
C SER A 435 -17.61 19.44 14.71
N ALA A 436 -18.77 18.90 14.31
CA ALA A 436 -19.17 17.53 14.69
C ALA A 436 -18.14 16.47 14.25
N ARG A 437 -17.53 16.65 13.07
CA ARG A 437 -16.43 15.78 12.59
C ARG A 437 -15.19 15.92 13.50
N GLY A 438 -14.86 17.13 13.94
CA GLY A 438 -13.79 17.38 14.90
C GLY A 438 -14.01 16.66 16.23
N LEU A 439 -15.25 16.67 16.73
CA LEU A 439 -15.63 15.92 17.94
C LEU A 439 -15.43 14.42 17.76
N SER A 440 -15.97 13.84 16.70
CA SER A 440 -15.83 12.40 16.42
C SER A 440 -14.36 11.99 16.39
N ARG A 441 -13.49 12.75 15.71
CA ARG A 441 -12.07 12.48 15.67
C ARG A 441 -11.38 12.62 17.03
N THR A 442 -11.78 13.60 17.84
CA THR A 442 -11.27 13.73 19.21
C THR A 442 -11.65 12.52 20.06
N ILE A 443 -12.88 12.01 19.93
CA ILE A 443 -13.32 10.80 20.62
C ILE A 443 -12.50 9.57 20.19
N ARG A 444 -12.21 9.41 18.88
CA ARG A 444 -11.38 8.31 18.38
C ARG A 444 -9.95 8.35 18.96
N VAL A 445 -9.34 9.53 19.04
CA VAL A 445 -8.02 9.72 19.68
C VAL A 445 -8.10 9.41 21.18
N ALA A 446 -9.17 9.83 21.87
CA ALA A 446 -9.37 9.52 23.30
C ALA A 446 -9.50 8.02 23.55
N TRP A 447 -10.18 7.27 22.66
CA TRP A 447 -10.22 5.81 22.73
C TRP A 447 -8.82 5.20 22.59
N THR A 448 -7.99 5.73 21.70
CA THR A 448 -6.59 5.26 21.55
C THR A 448 -5.76 5.54 22.81
N LEU A 449 -5.95 6.71 23.43
CA LEU A 449 -5.27 7.04 24.69
C LEU A 449 -5.71 6.10 25.83
N ALA A 450 -7.01 5.77 25.89
CA ALA A 450 -7.55 4.81 26.86
C ALA A 450 -6.96 3.41 26.61
N ASP A 451 -6.88 2.95 25.35
CA ASP A 451 -6.29 1.67 24.99
C ASP A 451 -4.81 1.57 25.39
N LEU A 452 -4.03 2.64 25.13
CA LEU A 452 -2.61 2.71 25.52
C LEU A 452 -2.42 2.72 27.06
N ALA A 453 -3.41 3.23 27.79
CA ALA A 453 -3.41 3.30 29.25
C ALA A 453 -4.11 2.10 29.92
N ASP A 454 -4.51 1.08 29.14
CA ASP A 454 -5.23 -0.12 29.60
C ASP A 454 -6.56 0.19 30.32
N LYS A 455 -7.27 1.22 29.84
CA LYS A 455 -8.59 1.61 30.35
C LYS A 455 -9.70 1.04 29.47
N SER A 456 -10.79 0.62 30.08
CA SER A 456 -11.96 0.11 29.35
C SER A 456 -12.77 1.19 28.66
N ILE A 457 -12.75 2.43 29.16
CA ILE A 457 -13.53 3.59 28.66
C ILE A 457 -12.68 4.86 28.82
N PRO A 458 -12.68 5.78 27.84
CA PRO A 458 -12.00 7.07 27.95
C PRO A 458 -12.55 7.93 29.09
N THR A 459 -11.66 8.62 29.77
CA THR A 459 -11.98 9.62 30.82
C THR A 459 -12.01 11.05 30.25
N SER A 460 -12.42 12.03 31.06
CA SER A 460 -12.33 13.45 30.69
C SER A 460 -10.90 13.92 30.45
N ASP A 461 -9.92 13.32 31.13
CA ASP A 461 -8.49 13.63 30.95
C ASP A 461 -7.96 13.10 29.63
N ASP A 462 -8.46 11.92 29.17
CA ASP A 462 -8.13 11.39 27.85
C ASP A 462 -8.71 12.30 26.75
N ILE A 463 -9.93 12.83 26.92
CA ILE A 463 -10.51 13.83 26.01
C ILE A 463 -9.67 15.12 26.00
N ALA A 464 -9.26 15.62 27.17
CA ALA A 464 -8.43 16.82 27.27
C ALA A 464 -7.06 16.60 26.61
N SER A 465 -6.47 15.42 26.76
CA SER A 465 -5.21 15.03 26.10
C SER A 465 -5.37 14.89 24.58
N ALA A 466 -6.47 14.31 24.12
CA ALA A 466 -6.80 14.23 22.69
C ALA A 466 -6.95 15.64 22.07
N LEU A 467 -7.55 16.59 22.77
CA LEU A 467 -7.63 17.99 22.34
C LEU A 467 -6.23 18.64 22.20
N LYS A 468 -5.32 18.35 23.11
CA LYS A 468 -3.93 18.86 23.04
C LYS A 468 -3.18 18.31 21.81
N LEU A 469 -3.47 17.08 21.41
CA LEU A 469 -2.89 16.45 20.20
C LEU A 469 -3.56 16.93 18.90
N ARG A 470 -4.66 17.69 18.99
CA ARG A 470 -5.42 18.23 17.85
C ARG A 470 -5.40 19.76 17.83
N ARG A 471 -4.27 20.37 18.06
CA ARG A 471 -4.14 21.84 18.09
C ARG A 471 -4.56 22.47 16.76
N PRO A 472 -5.12 23.70 16.80
CA PRO A 472 -5.27 24.53 15.61
C PRO A 472 -3.90 24.71 14.92
N ILE A 473 -3.90 24.81 13.58
CA ILE A 473 -2.65 24.98 12.84
C ILE A 473 -1.96 26.32 13.16
N ASP A 474 -2.72 27.29 13.61
CA ASP A 474 -2.23 28.62 13.99
C ASP A 474 -1.44 28.61 15.30
N ASP A 475 -1.66 27.59 16.13
CA ASP A 475 -0.97 27.37 17.40
C ASP A 475 0.28 26.47 17.26
N LEU A 476 0.60 26.02 16.02
CA LEU A 476 1.74 25.15 15.70
C LEU A 476 2.94 25.92 15.06
#